data_68476c7e247d361aed5807eafeeb8eb7
#
_entry.id   68476c7e247d361aed5807eafeeb8eb7
#
_cell.length_a   1.000
_cell.length_b   1.000
_cell.length_c   1.000
_cell.angle_alpha   90.00
_cell.angle_beta   90.00
_cell.angle_gamma   90.00
#
_symmetry.space_group_name_H-M   'P 1'
#
loop_
_entity.id
_entity.type
_entity.pdbx_description
1 polymer ?
#
loop_
_entity_poly.entity_id
_entity_poly.type
_entity_poly.pdbx_seq_one_letter_code
_entity_poly.pdbx_strand_id
1 'polypeptide(L)'
;MSAQISKLATVSDGAILGEGVAVWDFSKIRENSIIGDHTLIGDYVYIDINVSIGKNCKIQNSALLFDPCVLHDGVFIGPGVILTNDHNPRAISNTGAKKASTDWDKVGVEVFTGASIGAGTVCIAPVKIGNWAMIGAGSVVTKDVPNFALVLGNPARQVGWVGKKGLKLIPLDDSNFLCPVTNEKYSLSNGILSEMANK
;
A
#
# COMPACT_ATOMS: atom_id res chain seq x y z
N MET A 1 -9.50 19.33 -13.03
CA MET A 1 -8.51 19.22 -14.14
C MET A 1 -8.60 17.81 -14.71
N SER A 2 -8.56 17.65 -16.04
CA SER A 2 -8.51 16.31 -16.66
C SER A 2 -7.28 15.53 -16.20
N ALA A 3 -7.34 14.19 -16.27
CA ALA A 3 -6.18 13.34 -16.02
C ALA A 3 -5.04 13.68 -17.03
N GLN A 4 -3.80 13.68 -16.54
CA GLN A 4 -2.59 13.86 -17.34
C GLN A 4 -1.94 12.49 -17.57
N ILE A 5 -2.02 11.97 -18.79
CA ILE A 5 -1.50 10.65 -19.13
C ILE A 5 -0.34 10.82 -20.13
N SER A 6 0.83 10.26 -19.80
CA SER A 6 1.95 10.21 -20.73
C SER A 6 1.57 9.45 -22.00
N LYS A 7 2.10 9.91 -23.14
CA LYS A 7 1.93 9.22 -24.43
C LYS A 7 2.55 7.82 -24.46
N LEU A 8 3.47 7.54 -23.56
CA LEU A 8 4.14 6.25 -23.43
C LEU A 8 3.49 5.32 -22.39
N ALA A 9 2.49 5.82 -21.64
CA ALA A 9 1.69 4.98 -20.74
C ALA A 9 0.60 4.24 -21.51
N THR A 10 0.20 3.08 -20.96
CA THR A 10 -0.92 2.30 -21.47
C THR A 10 -2.02 2.28 -20.42
N VAL A 11 -3.15 2.89 -20.72
CA VAL A 11 -4.36 2.84 -19.90
C VAL A 11 -5.43 2.07 -20.69
N SER A 12 -5.89 0.96 -20.13
CA SER A 12 -6.89 0.09 -20.80
C SER A 12 -8.27 0.77 -20.82
N ASP A 13 -9.03 0.48 -21.85
CA ASP A 13 -10.45 0.83 -21.91
C ASP A 13 -11.17 0.22 -20.69
N GLY A 14 -12.06 0.99 -20.08
CA GLY A 14 -12.75 0.57 -18.85
C GLY A 14 -12.00 0.84 -17.54
N ALA A 15 -10.74 1.32 -17.57
CA ALA A 15 -10.12 1.93 -16.39
C ALA A 15 -10.74 3.30 -16.11
N ILE A 16 -11.01 3.59 -14.84
CA ILE A 16 -11.62 4.86 -14.41
C ILE A 16 -10.55 5.69 -13.70
N LEU A 17 -10.23 6.85 -14.27
CA LEU A 17 -9.29 7.81 -13.69
C LEU A 17 -10.04 9.03 -13.18
N GLY A 18 -9.80 9.40 -11.93
CA GLY A 18 -10.35 10.58 -11.30
C GLY A 18 -9.74 11.89 -11.82
N GLU A 19 -10.24 12.99 -11.29
CA GLU A 19 -9.77 14.33 -11.63
C GLU A 19 -8.32 14.52 -11.19
N GLY A 20 -7.48 15.12 -12.05
CA GLY A 20 -6.10 15.48 -11.73
C GLY A 20 -5.16 14.28 -11.51
N VAL A 21 -5.55 13.07 -11.91
CA VAL A 21 -4.64 11.90 -11.92
C VAL A 21 -3.51 12.14 -12.90
N ALA A 22 -2.27 11.81 -12.48
CA ALA A 22 -1.10 11.85 -13.35
C ALA A 22 -0.53 10.44 -13.53
N VAL A 23 -0.30 10.03 -14.79
CA VAL A 23 0.28 8.73 -15.17
C VAL A 23 1.52 8.97 -16.02
N TRP A 24 2.67 8.50 -15.52
CA TRP A 24 3.98 8.71 -16.16
C TRP A 24 4.36 7.57 -17.12
N ASP A 25 5.56 7.65 -17.68
CA ASP A 25 6.01 6.85 -18.80
C ASP A 25 6.04 5.34 -18.50
N PHE A 26 5.67 4.56 -19.52
CA PHE A 26 5.71 3.08 -19.52
C PHE A 26 4.88 2.41 -18.44
N SER A 27 4.02 3.15 -17.73
CA SER A 27 3.10 2.55 -16.77
C SER A 27 1.92 1.90 -17.48
N LYS A 28 1.43 0.81 -16.89
CA LYS A 28 0.29 0.05 -17.41
C LYS A 28 -0.82 -0.01 -16.37
N ILE A 29 -1.98 0.53 -16.72
CA ILE A 29 -3.21 0.47 -15.91
C ILE A 29 -4.20 -0.42 -16.66
N ARG A 30 -4.60 -1.51 -16.01
CA ARG A 30 -5.48 -2.51 -16.60
C ARG A 30 -6.95 -2.14 -16.44
N GLU A 31 -7.76 -2.91 -17.14
CA GLU A 31 -9.22 -2.78 -17.22
C GLU A 31 -9.90 -2.91 -15.84
N ASN A 32 -10.99 -2.18 -15.66
CA ASN A 32 -11.79 -2.12 -14.44
C ASN A 32 -11.03 -1.58 -13.20
N SER A 33 -9.81 -1.06 -13.35
CA SER A 33 -9.13 -0.38 -12.25
C SER A 33 -9.77 0.98 -12.01
N ILE A 34 -9.82 1.39 -10.74
CA ILE A 34 -10.36 2.69 -10.32
C ILE A 34 -9.26 3.46 -9.61
N ILE A 35 -8.92 4.63 -10.13
CA ILE A 35 -7.89 5.51 -9.57
C ILE A 35 -8.54 6.81 -9.12
N GLY A 36 -8.51 7.10 -7.83
CA GLY A 36 -9.10 8.30 -7.24
C GLY A 36 -8.35 9.58 -7.57
N ASP A 37 -9.01 10.71 -7.35
CA ASP A 37 -8.57 12.05 -7.71
C ASP A 37 -7.17 12.38 -7.18
N HIS A 38 -6.42 13.16 -7.97
CA HIS A 38 -5.10 13.70 -7.62
C HIS A 38 -4.04 12.64 -7.27
N THR A 39 -4.25 11.39 -7.66
CA THR A 39 -3.28 10.30 -7.47
C THR A 39 -2.20 10.36 -8.55
N LEU A 40 -0.94 10.15 -8.14
CA LEU A 40 0.22 10.14 -9.00
C LEU A 40 0.72 8.71 -9.20
N ILE A 41 0.89 8.31 -10.46
CA ILE A 41 1.43 7.01 -10.89
C ILE A 41 2.77 7.28 -11.58
N GLY A 42 3.88 6.81 -10.98
CA GLY A 42 5.25 6.94 -11.49
C GLY A 42 5.52 6.11 -12.74
N ASP A 43 6.77 6.09 -13.20
CA ASP A 43 7.18 5.33 -14.39
C ASP A 43 7.20 3.82 -14.13
N TYR A 44 6.89 3.02 -15.16
CA TYR A 44 6.95 1.55 -15.11
C TYR A 44 6.08 0.92 -14.02
N VAL A 45 5.05 1.60 -13.53
CA VAL A 45 4.10 1.03 -12.58
C VAL A 45 3.15 0.07 -13.28
N TYR A 46 2.89 -1.08 -12.67
CA TYR A 46 1.87 -2.01 -13.13
C TYR A 46 0.69 -2.03 -12.15
N ILE A 47 -0.47 -1.69 -12.65
CA ILE A 47 -1.75 -1.77 -11.94
C ILE A 47 -2.61 -2.80 -12.67
N ASP A 48 -2.89 -3.90 -11.99
CA ASP A 48 -3.64 -5.03 -12.53
C ASP A 48 -5.14 -4.74 -12.63
N ILE A 49 -5.89 -5.67 -13.21
CA ILE A 49 -7.36 -5.59 -13.33
C ILE A 49 -8.01 -5.39 -11.95
N ASN A 50 -9.13 -4.69 -11.90
CA ASN A 50 -9.97 -4.51 -10.70
C ASN A 50 -9.26 -3.90 -9.48
N VAL A 51 -8.05 -3.38 -9.60
CA VAL A 51 -7.35 -2.68 -8.51
C VAL A 51 -8.06 -1.37 -8.20
N SER A 52 -8.29 -1.09 -6.91
CA SER A 52 -8.90 0.14 -6.44
C SER A 52 -7.88 0.98 -5.69
N ILE A 53 -7.70 2.23 -6.12
CA ILE A 53 -6.79 3.20 -5.51
C ILE A 53 -7.59 4.46 -5.16
N GLY A 54 -7.51 4.87 -3.90
CA GLY A 54 -8.12 6.09 -3.39
C GLY A 54 -7.48 7.37 -3.95
N LYS A 55 -7.92 8.50 -3.46
CA LYS A 55 -7.43 9.83 -3.86
C LYS A 55 -6.13 10.21 -3.14
N ASN A 56 -5.39 11.17 -3.75
CA ASN A 56 -4.15 11.72 -3.19
C ASN A 56 -3.06 10.67 -2.91
N CYS A 57 -3.09 9.52 -3.58
CA CYS A 57 -2.05 8.49 -3.46
C CYS A 57 -0.81 8.85 -4.28
N LYS A 58 0.34 8.32 -3.86
CA LYS A 58 1.59 8.40 -4.64
C LYS A 58 2.14 7.01 -4.83
N ILE A 59 2.09 6.51 -6.06
CA ILE A 59 2.62 5.22 -6.46
C ILE A 59 3.92 5.47 -7.22
N GLN A 60 5.05 5.08 -6.62
CA GLN A 60 6.37 5.36 -7.18
C GLN A 60 6.79 4.34 -8.21
N ASN A 61 7.83 4.67 -8.96
CA ASN A 61 8.32 3.93 -10.12
C ASN A 61 8.49 2.43 -9.86
N SER A 62 8.12 1.62 -10.84
CA SER A 62 8.27 0.16 -10.84
C SER A 62 7.50 -0.59 -9.75
N ALA A 63 6.49 0.02 -9.14
CA ALA A 63 5.61 -0.68 -8.20
C ALA A 63 4.66 -1.61 -8.96
N LEU A 64 4.38 -2.79 -8.37
CA LEU A 64 3.51 -3.81 -8.93
C LEU A 64 2.32 -4.07 -7.99
N LEU A 65 1.13 -3.72 -8.44
CA LEU A 65 -0.13 -3.85 -7.70
C LEU A 65 -1.02 -4.87 -8.39
N PHE A 66 -1.18 -6.05 -7.78
CA PHE A 66 -1.95 -7.15 -8.34
C PHE A 66 -3.38 -7.24 -7.80
N ASP A 67 -4.31 -7.69 -8.62
CA ASP A 67 -5.72 -7.94 -8.28
C ASP A 67 -5.87 -9.00 -7.16
N PRO A 68 -6.64 -8.76 -6.09
CA PRO A 68 -7.57 -7.66 -5.81
C PRO A 68 -7.01 -6.64 -4.78
N CYS A 69 -5.95 -5.93 -5.12
CA CYS A 69 -5.35 -4.91 -4.26
C CYS A 69 -6.29 -3.71 -4.05
N VAL A 70 -6.34 -3.20 -2.81
CA VAL A 70 -7.07 -1.98 -2.46
C VAL A 70 -6.14 -1.02 -1.72
N LEU A 71 -6.00 0.19 -2.24
CA LEU A 71 -5.35 1.32 -1.55
C LEU A 71 -6.41 2.36 -1.19
N HIS A 72 -6.47 2.74 0.07
CA HIS A 72 -7.32 3.84 0.52
C HIS A 72 -6.64 5.20 0.26
N ASP A 73 -7.25 6.30 0.71
CA ASP A 73 -6.77 7.66 0.44
C ASP A 73 -5.39 7.95 1.04
N GLY A 74 -4.58 8.73 0.32
CA GLY A 74 -3.31 9.25 0.82
C GLY A 74 -2.21 8.21 1.03
N VAL A 75 -2.32 7.03 0.44
CA VAL A 75 -1.32 5.96 0.56
C VAL A 75 -0.08 6.31 -0.25
N PHE A 76 1.09 6.05 0.33
CA PHE A 76 2.38 6.13 -0.34
C PHE A 76 2.92 4.72 -0.61
N ILE A 77 3.20 4.42 -1.88
CA ILE A 77 3.85 3.19 -2.34
C ILE A 77 5.22 3.55 -2.90
N GLY A 78 6.29 3.09 -2.25
CA GLY A 78 7.67 3.34 -2.64
C GLY A 78 8.08 2.64 -3.93
N PRO A 79 9.23 3.03 -4.53
CA PRO A 79 9.72 2.41 -5.75
C PRO A 79 9.94 0.91 -5.59
N GLY A 80 9.53 0.12 -6.60
CA GLY A 80 9.75 -1.31 -6.64
C GLY A 80 8.99 -2.11 -5.58
N VAL A 81 7.96 -1.56 -4.96
CA VAL A 81 7.06 -2.28 -4.03
C VAL A 81 6.23 -3.30 -4.81
N ILE A 82 6.06 -4.49 -4.22
CA ILE A 82 5.25 -5.57 -4.78
C ILE A 82 4.13 -5.93 -3.80
N LEU A 83 2.88 -5.77 -4.22
CA LEU A 83 1.70 -6.24 -3.50
C LEU A 83 1.20 -7.51 -4.20
N THR A 84 1.47 -8.69 -3.59
CA THR A 84 1.16 -9.98 -4.21
C THR A 84 -0.33 -10.33 -4.12
N ASN A 85 -0.75 -11.40 -4.80
CA ASN A 85 -2.14 -11.83 -4.84
C ASN A 85 -2.35 -13.35 -4.80
N ASP A 86 -1.29 -14.11 -4.63
CA ASP A 86 -1.36 -15.58 -4.49
C ASP A 86 -0.59 -16.00 -3.24
N HIS A 87 -1.27 -16.66 -2.31
CA HIS A 87 -0.66 -17.15 -1.07
C HIS A 87 0.18 -18.40 -1.28
N ASN A 88 -0.21 -19.24 -2.25
CA ASN A 88 0.42 -20.53 -2.53
C ASN A 88 0.73 -20.69 -4.02
N PRO A 89 1.64 -19.88 -4.59
CA PRO A 89 1.86 -19.84 -6.04
C PRO A 89 2.41 -21.18 -6.56
N ARG A 90 1.75 -21.70 -7.57
CA ARG A 90 2.18 -22.88 -8.34
C ARG A 90 1.77 -22.75 -9.79
N ALA A 91 2.66 -23.06 -10.70
CA ALA A 91 2.38 -23.06 -12.14
C ALA A 91 1.55 -24.28 -12.57
N ILE A 92 1.69 -25.39 -11.84
CA ILE A 92 1.01 -26.66 -12.13
C ILE A 92 0.26 -27.18 -10.91
N SER A 93 -0.76 -28.01 -11.14
CA SER A 93 -1.49 -28.74 -10.11
C SER A 93 -0.64 -29.89 -9.53
N ASN A 94 -1.15 -30.56 -8.51
CA ASN A 94 -0.52 -31.75 -7.94
C ASN A 94 -0.48 -32.96 -8.91
N THR A 95 -1.27 -32.91 -10.00
CA THR A 95 -1.26 -33.92 -11.07
C THR A 95 -0.34 -33.54 -12.25
N GLY A 96 0.36 -32.40 -12.17
CA GLY A 96 1.25 -31.92 -13.23
C GLY A 96 0.59 -31.13 -14.36
N ALA A 97 -0.71 -30.93 -14.32
CA ALA A 97 -1.43 -30.12 -15.32
C ALA A 97 -1.20 -28.61 -15.06
N LYS A 98 -1.08 -27.81 -16.13
CA LYS A 98 -0.98 -26.35 -16.02
C LYS A 98 -2.24 -25.80 -15.33
N LYS A 99 -2.07 -24.97 -14.31
CA LYS A 99 -3.17 -24.27 -13.63
C LYS A 99 -3.81 -23.23 -14.56
N ALA A 100 -5.14 -23.17 -14.54
CA ALA A 100 -5.91 -22.11 -15.15
C ALA A 100 -6.11 -20.95 -14.16
N SER A 101 -6.67 -19.84 -14.63
CA SER A 101 -6.99 -18.67 -13.81
C SER A 101 -8.03 -18.93 -12.70
N THR A 102 -8.76 -20.03 -12.80
CA THR A 102 -9.77 -20.49 -11.82
C THR A 102 -9.21 -21.46 -10.78
N ASP A 103 -7.95 -21.86 -10.89
CA ASP A 103 -7.36 -22.92 -10.06
C ASP A 103 -6.59 -22.39 -8.84
N TRP A 104 -6.87 -21.17 -8.42
CA TRP A 104 -6.25 -20.56 -7.24
C TRP A 104 -7.19 -19.55 -6.60
N ASP A 105 -7.03 -19.40 -5.28
CA ASP A 105 -7.81 -18.43 -4.52
C ASP A 105 -7.13 -17.06 -4.58
N LYS A 106 -7.82 -16.09 -5.12
CA LYS A 106 -7.35 -14.70 -5.13
C LYS A 106 -7.39 -14.14 -3.72
N VAL A 107 -6.26 -13.64 -3.27
CA VAL A 107 -6.12 -12.91 -2.02
C VAL A 107 -5.43 -11.58 -2.29
N GLY A 108 -5.71 -10.53 -1.53
CA GLY A 108 -5.20 -9.21 -1.81
C GLY A 108 -4.50 -8.56 -0.64
N VAL A 109 -3.84 -7.47 -0.97
CA VAL A 109 -3.27 -6.54 0.00
C VAL A 109 -4.21 -5.35 0.12
N GLU A 110 -4.63 -5.01 1.34
CA GLU A 110 -5.42 -3.81 1.63
C GLU A 110 -4.58 -2.82 2.43
N VAL A 111 -4.41 -1.60 1.90
CA VAL A 111 -3.58 -0.55 2.52
C VAL A 111 -4.47 0.61 2.90
N PHE A 112 -4.57 0.86 4.21
CA PHE A 112 -5.47 1.88 4.75
C PHE A 112 -4.88 3.29 4.68
N THR A 113 -5.76 4.27 4.92
CA THR A 113 -5.52 5.69 4.73
C THR A 113 -4.21 6.17 5.37
N GLY A 114 -3.43 6.90 4.58
CA GLY A 114 -2.20 7.55 5.01
C GLY A 114 -1.02 6.62 5.27
N ALA A 115 -1.16 5.30 5.08
CA ALA A 115 -0.07 4.36 5.25
C ALA A 115 1.03 4.56 4.20
N SER A 116 2.27 4.24 4.58
CA SER A 116 3.45 4.38 3.71
C SER A 116 4.23 3.06 3.64
N ILE A 117 4.51 2.61 2.43
CA ILE A 117 5.30 1.40 2.18
C ILE A 117 6.62 1.78 1.53
N GLY A 118 7.73 1.50 2.21
CA GLY A 118 9.09 1.84 1.77
C GLY A 118 9.53 1.07 0.53
N ALA A 119 10.51 1.62 -0.19
CA ALA A 119 11.03 1.08 -1.43
C ALA A 119 11.45 -0.40 -1.33
N GLY A 120 11.19 -1.18 -2.39
CA GLY A 120 11.59 -2.58 -2.48
C GLY A 120 10.90 -3.54 -1.50
N THR A 121 9.84 -3.08 -0.83
CA THR A 121 9.05 -3.93 0.09
C THR A 121 8.19 -4.91 -0.69
N VAL A 122 8.08 -6.14 -0.17
CA VAL A 122 7.12 -7.15 -0.66
C VAL A 122 6.06 -7.39 0.41
N CYS A 123 4.79 -7.20 0.05
CA CYS A 123 3.65 -7.56 0.90
C CYS A 123 3.06 -8.86 0.38
N ILE A 124 3.12 -9.92 1.19
CA ILE A 124 2.60 -11.26 0.84
C ILE A 124 1.14 -11.35 1.25
N ALA A 125 0.26 -11.38 0.25
CA ALA A 125 -1.17 -11.47 0.48
C ALA A 125 -1.58 -12.82 1.12
N PRO A 126 -2.66 -12.84 1.97
CA PRO A 126 -3.46 -11.68 2.35
C PRO A 126 -2.83 -10.91 3.53
N VAL A 127 -2.73 -9.59 3.40
CA VAL A 127 -2.32 -8.72 4.53
C VAL A 127 -3.06 -7.39 4.49
N LYS A 128 -3.28 -6.81 5.68
CA LYS A 128 -3.83 -5.48 5.87
C LYS A 128 -2.77 -4.56 6.50
N ILE A 129 -2.57 -3.40 5.90
CA ILE A 129 -1.66 -2.37 6.40
C ILE A 129 -2.49 -1.24 6.98
N GLY A 130 -2.49 -1.11 8.31
CA GLY A 130 -3.35 -0.19 9.05
C GLY A 130 -3.12 1.29 8.73
N ASN A 131 -4.08 2.13 9.15
CA ASN A 131 -4.02 3.57 8.92
C ASN A 131 -2.72 4.16 9.46
N TRP A 132 -2.06 5.01 8.66
CA TRP A 132 -0.83 5.72 9.01
C TRP A 132 0.34 4.80 9.40
N ALA A 133 0.24 3.49 9.16
CA ALA A 133 1.36 2.58 9.38
C ALA A 133 2.52 2.90 8.43
N MET A 134 3.73 2.59 8.86
CA MET A 134 4.93 2.77 8.07
C MET A 134 5.71 1.46 7.97
N ILE A 135 5.96 1.05 6.73
CA ILE A 135 6.77 -0.12 6.41
C ILE A 135 8.14 0.37 5.94
N GLY A 136 9.21 -0.05 6.61
CA GLY A 136 10.57 0.29 6.20
C GLY A 136 10.97 -0.36 4.87
N ALA A 137 11.84 0.32 4.13
CA ALA A 137 12.32 -0.16 2.84
C ALA A 137 12.95 -1.56 2.93
N GLY A 138 12.79 -2.39 1.88
CA GLY A 138 13.33 -3.74 1.80
C GLY A 138 12.66 -4.76 2.73
N SER A 139 11.53 -4.44 3.32
CA SER A 139 10.81 -5.34 4.23
C SER A 139 10.03 -6.42 3.49
N VAL A 140 9.79 -7.57 4.15
CA VAL A 140 8.85 -8.59 3.68
C VAL A 140 7.73 -8.72 4.69
N VAL A 141 6.56 -8.18 4.33
CA VAL A 141 5.37 -8.15 5.20
C VAL A 141 4.57 -9.42 5.01
N THR A 142 4.42 -10.21 6.09
CA THR A 142 3.77 -11.53 6.07
C THR A 142 2.58 -11.61 7.03
N LYS A 143 2.24 -10.52 7.72
CA LYS A 143 1.13 -10.43 8.68
C LYS A 143 0.54 -9.04 8.65
N ASP A 144 -0.70 -8.90 9.10
CA ASP A 144 -1.35 -7.61 9.26
C ASP A 144 -0.52 -6.66 10.12
N VAL A 145 -0.56 -5.38 9.74
CA VAL A 145 0.18 -4.30 10.39
C VAL A 145 -0.81 -3.37 11.08
N PRO A 146 -0.70 -3.15 12.40
CA PRO A 146 -1.60 -2.26 13.12
C PRO A 146 -1.53 -0.80 12.64
N ASN A 147 -2.57 -0.03 12.93
CA ASN A 147 -2.56 1.42 12.72
C ASN A 147 -1.35 2.06 13.41
N PHE A 148 -0.71 3.00 12.74
CA PHE A 148 0.46 3.73 13.24
C PHE A 148 1.69 2.88 13.58
N ALA A 149 1.70 1.58 13.29
CA ALA A 149 2.85 0.74 13.55
C ALA A 149 4.02 1.06 12.60
N LEU A 150 5.22 1.08 13.13
CA LEU A 150 6.48 1.06 12.38
C LEU A 150 6.97 -0.39 12.31
N VAL A 151 7.04 -0.96 11.10
CA VAL A 151 7.53 -2.32 10.90
C VAL A 151 8.72 -2.36 9.95
N LEU A 152 9.70 -3.22 10.23
CA LEU A 152 10.94 -3.36 9.46
C LEU A 152 11.34 -4.82 9.34
N GLY A 153 12.08 -5.15 8.29
CA GLY A 153 12.88 -6.37 8.16
C GLY A 153 12.23 -7.49 7.35
N ASN A 154 12.90 -8.63 7.31
CA ASN A 154 12.49 -9.84 6.60
C ASN A 154 12.61 -11.06 7.55
N PRO A 155 11.48 -11.63 8.02
CA PRO A 155 10.12 -11.08 7.92
C PRO A 155 9.95 -9.80 8.74
N ALA A 156 9.06 -8.90 8.29
CA ALA A 156 8.82 -7.63 8.96
C ALA A 156 8.31 -7.81 10.40
N ARG A 157 8.84 -6.99 11.33
CA ARG A 157 8.45 -6.96 12.75
C ARG A 157 8.21 -5.53 13.17
N GLN A 158 7.27 -5.35 14.09
CA GLN A 158 7.01 -4.04 14.68
C GLN A 158 8.18 -3.63 15.58
N VAL A 159 8.70 -2.42 15.33
CA VAL A 159 9.84 -1.84 16.05
C VAL A 159 9.48 -0.53 16.75
N GLY A 160 8.23 -0.13 16.67
CA GLY A 160 7.72 1.08 17.31
C GLY A 160 6.43 1.58 16.69
N TRP A 161 6.19 2.85 16.91
CA TRP A 161 5.02 3.58 16.43
C TRP A 161 5.45 4.84 15.70
N VAL A 162 4.66 5.29 14.73
CA VAL A 162 4.83 6.55 13.99
C VAL A 162 3.59 7.41 14.12
N GLY A 163 3.77 8.72 14.11
CA GLY A 163 2.65 9.66 14.01
C GLY A 163 2.29 9.97 12.55
N LYS A 164 1.24 10.76 12.34
CA LYS A 164 0.81 11.21 11.00
C LYS A 164 1.90 11.98 10.24
N LYS A 165 2.86 12.58 10.95
CA LYS A 165 4.03 13.23 10.34
C LYS A 165 5.04 12.24 9.77
N GLY A 166 4.86 10.93 10.00
CA GLY A 166 5.79 9.88 9.56
C GLY A 166 7.05 9.76 10.42
N LEU A 167 7.07 10.38 11.58
CA LEU A 167 8.19 10.32 12.51
C LEU A 167 7.92 9.29 13.61
N LYS A 168 8.97 8.58 14.03
CA LYS A 168 8.90 7.66 15.16
C LYS A 168 8.48 8.44 16.41
N LEU A 169 7.46 7.92 17.10
CA LEU A 169 6.95 8.51 18.34
C LEU A 169 7.90 8.23 19.50
N ILE A 170 7.98 9.18 20.41
CA ILE A 170 8.75 9.08 21.66
C ILE A 170 7.81 8.59 22.75
N PRO A 171 8.10 7.50 23.47
CA PRO A 171 7.31 7.07 24.62
C PRO A 171 7.42 8.12 25.74
N LEU A 172 6.28 8.51 26.31
CA LEU A 172 6.20 9.31 27.53
C LEU A 172 6.08 8.41 28.76
N ASP A 173 5.36 7.30 28.60
CA ASP A 173 5.18 6.20 29.54
C ASP A 173 4.78 4.92 28.77
N ASP A 174 4.31 3.89 29.47
CA ASP A 174 3.95 2.59 28.86
C ASP A 174 2.78 2.68 27.87
N SER A 175 1.95 3.72 27.96
CA SER A 175 0.71 3.85 27.19
C SER A 175 0.63 5.13 26.36
N ASN A 176 1.50 6.11 26.60
CA ASN A 176 1.42 7.41 25.96
C ASN A 176 2.68 7.72 25.14
N PHE A 177 2.47 8.32 23.99
CA PHE A 177 3.52 8.65 23.03
C PHE A 177 3.36 10.08 22.53
N LEU A 178 4.46 10.69 22.08
CA LEU A 178 4.53 12.06 21.60
C LEU A 178 5.21 12.10 20.22
N CYS A 179 4.65 12.87 19.32
CA CYS A 179 5.35 13.24 18.09
C CYS A 179 6.40 14.32 18.43
N PRO A 180 7.71 14.09 18.13
CA PRO A 180 8.77 15.01 18.56
C PRO A 180 8.76 16.39 17.89
N VAL A 181 7.98 16.54 16.81
CA VAL A 181 7.94 17.78 16.01
C VAL A 181 6.60 18.48 16.13
N THR A 182 5.49 17.75 16.08
CA THR A 182 4.13 18.35 16.12
C THR A 182 3.57 18.45 17.53
N ASN A 183 4.19 17.75 18.51
CA ASN A 183 3.70 17.60 19.89
C ASN A 183 2.31 16.93 19.98
N GLU A 184 1.85 16.30 18.90
CA GLU A 184 0.66 15.46 18.91
C GLU A 184 0.87 14.27 19.84
N LYS A 185 -0.14 13.99 20.65
CA LYS A 185 -0.12 12.89 21.63
C LYS A 185 -0.93 11.71 21.10
N TYR A 186 -0.44 10.52 21.42
CA TYR A 186 -1.04 9.25 21.07
C TYR A 186 -1.17 8.39 22.32
N SER A 187 -2.24 7.59 22.38
CA SER A 187 -2.49 6.66 23.48
C SER A 187 -2.61 5.23 22.94
N LEU A 188 -1.94 4.30 23.61
CA LEU A 188 -1.97 2.87 23.34
C LEU A 188 -2.90 2.18 24.33
N SER A 189 -3.95 1.55 23.81
CA SER A 189 -4.89 0.75 24.61
C SER A 189 -5.19 -0.56 23.89
N ASN A 190 -5.06 -1.68 24.58
CA ASN A 190 -5.29 -3.03 24.02
C ASN A 190 -4.53 -3.28 22.70
N GLY A 191 -3.29 -2.80 22.59
CA GLY A 191 -2.47 -2.95 21.38
C GLY A 191 -2.86 -2.04 20.20
N ILE A 192 -3.82 -1.14 20.39
CA ILE A 192 -4.27 -0.18 19.38
C ILE A 192 -3.79 1.21 19.77
N LEU A 193 -2.95 1.81 18.91
CA LEU A 193 -2.55 3.21 19.05
C LEU A 193 -3.61 4.12 18.41
N SER A 194 -3.95 5.19 19.09
CA SER A 194 -4.87 6.23 18.63
C SER A 194 -4.35 7.62 18.96
N GLU A 195 -4.65 8.58 18.10
CA GLU A 195 -4.37 10.00 18.34
C GLU A 195 -5.28 10.54 19.46
N MET A 196 -4.72 11.30 20.35
CA MET A 196 -5.48 11.98 21.40
C MET A 196 -6.00 13.33 20.86
N ALA A 197 -7.29 13.61 21.09
CA ALA A 197 -7.83 14.93 20.72
C ALA A 197 -7.04 16.04 21.44
N ASN A 198 -6.56 17.02 20.69
CA ASN A 198 -6.02 18.24 21.29
C ASN A 198 -7.16 18.96 22.00
N LYS A 199 -7.03 19.13 23.30
CA LYS A 199 -7.93 19.98 24.11
C LYS A 199 -7.62 21.44 23.90
#